data_b8823d460662da5186d746e645c0b0b3
#
_entry.id   b8823d460662da5186d746e645c0b0b3
#
_cell.length_a   1.000
_cell.length_b   1.000
_cell.length_c   1.000
_cell.angle_alpha   90.00
_cell.angle_beta   90.00
_cell.angle_gamma   90.00
#
_symmetry.space_group_name_H-M   'P 1'
#
loop_
_entity.id
_entity.type
_entity.pdbx_description
1 polymer ?
#
loop_
_entity_poly.entity_id
_entity_poly.type
_entity_poly.pdbx_seq_one_letter_code
_entity_poly.pdbx_strand_id
1 'polypeptide(L)'
;MSLYLQDYTNISCSQRLLLMAFPHCGKLWDGLRVTCTIICSRFVPSTPRPPNIWGTVSSTVVSCRWVDKFIGIYYRSGMENTASLELLPDDVLKEIYLLEEHAKRLDLRDKAQEEFMPYVHHVYENFIEGTHHRIIAEKLERIAKGDLKRLIVNMPPRHSKSEFASYLMPSWFLGRNPRLKIIQATMNTELAVRFGRKVRDLIADPVYREIFPDTDLKQDSQAAGRWETSVGGEYFAAGVGAAMTGRGADLLIIDDPHSEQDALSTTAYDNAYEWYTSGPRQRLQPGGSIIIVQTRWSKKDITGRLLSAQAKDIMADQWEIVEFPAIMPSGEPLWPEFWKKDELLKVKASLSVGKWNAQWQQNPTSEETAMVKREWWKEWEEDDIPELDYIIQSYDTAYSKKETADYSAITTWGVFRPYRTGEEHLILLDAKKGRWNFPELKTIAKEEFEYWDPELMLIEAKASGQSLADEMRLLNLPVATFSPGRRRGGGLDKTARMHIVSPIFESGKVWYPSGEKFADEVIEEVASFPNGDHDDFCDSMTMALMRFRQGGFVRLDGEEFEDDYVPRKREYY
;
A
#
# COMPACT_ATOMS: atom_id res chain seq x y z
N MET A 1 -3.20 -52.99 -0.03
CA MET A 1 -2.82 -52.31 1.23
C MET A 1 -2.65 -50.79 1.08
N SER A 2 -2.69 -50.28 -0.12
CA SER A 2 -2.54 -48.81 -0.42
C SER A 2 -3.87 -48.06 -0.57
N LEU A 3 -5.00 -48.70 -0.67
CA LEU A 3 -6.33 -48.09 -0.90
C LEU A 3 -7.13 -47.78 0.39
N TYR A 4 -6.68 -48.26 1.55
CA TYR A 4 -7.39 -48.03 2.82
C TYR A 4 -6.89 -46.87 3.66
N LEU A 5 -5.84 -46.16 3.22
CA LEU A 5 -5.27 -45.02 3.95
C LEU A 5 -5.85 -43.65 3.51
N GLN A 6 -6.59 -43.62 2.40
CA GLN A 6 -7.16 -42.37 1.87
C GLN A 6 -8.48 -41.93 2.55
N ASP A 7 -9.20 -42.87 3.18
CA ASP A 7 -10.52 -42.56 3.78
C ASP A 7 -10.45 -42.01 5.22
N TYR A 8 -9.26 -41.96 5.85
CA TYR A 8 -9.10 -41.55 7.24
C TYR A 8 -8.68 -40.08 7.45
N THR A 9 -8.47 -39.34 6.39
CA THR A 9 -8.05 -37.90 6.48
C THR A 9 -9.20 -36.99 6.89
N ASN A 10 -10.44 -37.41 6.85
CA ASN A 10 -11.64 -36.62 7.15
C ASN A 10 -12.28 -36.90 8.53
N ILE A 11 -11.61 -37.64 9.39
CA ILE A 11 -12.13 -37.90 10.74
C ILE A 11 -11.68 -36.78 11.69
N SER A 12 -12.62 -36.06 12.32
CA SER A 12 -12.32 -35.01 13.29
C SER A 12 -11.53 -35.55 14.49
N CYS A 13 -10.80 -34.65 15.16
CA CYS A 13 -9.96 -35.02 16.32
C CYS A 13 -10.78 -35.67 17.46
N SER A 14 -12.03 -35.25 17.64
CA SER A 14 -12.98 -35.84 18.59
C SER A 14 -13.32 -37.31 18.24
N GLN A 15 -13.48 -37.61 16.95
CA GLN A 15 -13.67 -38.99 16.49
C GLN A 15 -12.42 -39.85 16.67
N ARG A 16 -11.22 -39.24 16.53
CA ARG A 16 -9.94 -39.94 16.79
C ARG A 16 -9.74 -40.26 18.27
N LEU A 17 -10.14 -39.35 19.17
CA LEU A 17 -10.08 -39.58 20.63
C LEU A 17 -11.10 -40.64 21.08
N LEU A 18 -12.33 -40.64 20.57
CA LEU A 18 -13.32 -41.67 20.81
C LEU A 18 -12.83 -43.05 20.34
N LEU A 19 -12.15 -43.11 19.19
CA LEU A 19 -11.54 -44.31 18.64
C LEU A 19 -10.37 -44.85 19.48
N MET A 20 -9.59 -43.97 20.11
CA MET A 20 -8.51 -44.35 21.03
C MET A 20 -9.01 -44.88 22.37
N ALA A 21 -10.18 -44.42 22.84
CA ALA A 21 -10.79 -44.85 24.10
C ALA A 21 -11.45 -46.24 24.04
N PHE A 22 -11.69 -46.81 22.81
CA PHE A 22 -12.49 -48.03 22.65
C PHE A 22 -11.85 -49.10 21.78
N PRO A 23 -10.83 -49.83 22.24
CA PRO A 23 -10.13 -50.83 21.40
C PRO A 23 -10.84 -52.15 21.18
N HIS A 24 -12.07 -52.38 21.69
CA HIS A 24 -12.65 -53.74 21.77
C HIS A 24 -14.09 -53.89 21.25
N CYS A 25 -14.57 -53.07 20.33
CA CYS A 25 -15.89 -53.28 19.72
C CYS A 25 -15.81 -54.02 18.39
N GLY A 26 -16.29 -55.27 18.39
CA GLY A 26 -16.71 -56.22 17.37
C GLY A 26 -16.26 -56.07 15.90
N LYS A 27 -16.64 -57.00 15.06
CA LYS A 27 -16.18 -57.23 13.67
C LYS A 27 -16.23 -56.03 12.69
N LEU A 28 -16.89 -54.94 13.02
CA LEU A 28 -16.89 -53.71 12.23
C LEU A 28 -15.62 -52.85 12.45
N TRP A 29 -14.79 -53.19 13.44
CA TRP A 29 -13.67 -52.39 13.92
C TRP A 29 -12.29 -52.98 13.66
N ASP A 30 -12.20 -54.11 12.93
CA ASP A 30 -10.90 -54.73 12.66
C ASP A 30 -9.92 -53.85 11.89
N GLY A 31 -10.42 -52.95 11.06
CA GLY A 31 -9.60 -51.91 10.39
C GLY A 31 -9.05 -50.84 11.34
N LEU A 32 -9.77 -50.52 12.41
CA LEU A 32 -9.42 -49.51 13.41
C LEU A 32 -8.41 -50.00 14.45
N ARG A 33 -8.39 -51.31 14.74
CA ARG A 33 -7.36 -51.95 15.58
C ARG A 33 -5.96 -51.72 15.02
N VAL A 34 -5.80 -51.83 13.70
CA VAL A 34 -4.49 -51.60 13.04
C VAL A 34 -4.04 -50.17 13.21
N THR A 35 -4.96 -49.19 13.12
CA THR A 35 -4.67 -47.77 13.25
C THR A 35 -4.31 -47.39 14.69
N CYS A 36 -5.01 -47.95 15.68
CA CYS A 36 -4.71 -47.71 17.09
C CYS A 36 -3.34 -48.29 17.48
N THR A 37 -2.98 -49.47 16.98
CA THR A 37 -1.67 -50.09 17.21
C THR A 37 -0.53 -49.29 16.58
N ILE A 38 -0.74 -48.71 15.41
CA ILE A 38 0.25 -47.86 14.71
C ILE A 38 0.45 -46.53 15.43
N ILE A 39 -0.62 -45.92 15.95
CA ILE A 39 -0.55 -44.66 16.69
C ILE A 39 0.15 -44.84 18.04
N CYS A 40 -0.17 -45.91 18.78
CA CYS A 40 0.53 -46.23 20.03
C CYS A 40 2.02 -46.56 19.81
N SER A 41 2.40 -47.17 18.69
CA SER A 41 3.80 -47.46 18.38
C SER A 41 4.62 -46.24 17.93
N ARG A 42 3.99 -45.16 17.47
CA ARG A 42 4.67 -43.90 17.09
C ARG A 42 4.91 -42.95 18.27
N PHE A 43 4.21 -43.09 19.37
CA PHE A 43 4.37 -42.25 20.56
C PHE A 43 5.29 -42.84 21.64
N VAL A 44 5.88 -44.01 21.40
CA VAL A 44 6.88 -44.58 22.31
C VAL A 44 8.27 -44.29 21.75
N PRO A 45 9.13 -43.51 22.45
CA PRO A 45 10.50 -43.30 22.02
C PRO A 45 11.25 -44.64 21.96
N SER A 46 12.02 -44.82 20.89
CA SER A 46 12.89 -46.00 20.69
C SER A 46 14.13 -45.95 21.60
N THR A 47 13.96 -46.18 22.88
CA THR A 47 15.07 -46.48 23.81
C THR A 47 14.94 -47.87 24.39
N PRO A 48 16.04 -48.64 24.59
CA PRO A 48 15.98 -50.02 25.08
C PRO A 48 15.47 -50.03 26.53
N ARG A 49 14.45 -50.89 26.79
CA ARG A 49 13.78 -51.04 28.07
C ARG A 49 14.71 -51.62 29.13
N PRO A 50 14.76 -51.04 30.34
CA PRO A 50 15.19 -51.80 31.51
C PRO A 50 14.08 -52.76 31.96
N PRO A 51 14.38 -53.95 32.45
CA PRO A 51 13.40 -54.91 32.94
C PRO A 51 12.89 -54.45 34.32
N ASN A 52 11.56 -54.38 34.48
CA ASN A 52 10.83 -54.12 35.71
C ASN A 52 10.16 -52.75 35.84
N ILE A 53 9.07 -52.50 35.14
CA ILE A 53 8.03 -51.53 35.56
C ILE A 53 6.64 -52.16 35.27
N TRP A 54 6.15 -52.97 36.20
CA TRP A 54 4.77 -53.47 36.20
C TRP A 54 3.85 -52.70 37.18
N GLY A 55 4.30 -51.52 37.67
CA GLY A 55 3.59 -50.80 38.73
C GLY A 55 2.66 -49.66 38.31
N THR A 56 2.72 -49.15 37.06
CA THR A 56 2.02 -47.93 36.66
C THR A 56 0.91 -48.12 35.61
N VAL A 57 0.59 -49.34 35.23
CA VAL A 57 -0.43 -49.64 34.21
C VAL A 57 -1.84 -49.83 34.81
N SER A 58 -1.98 -49.88 36.14
CA SER A 58 -3.24 -50.25 36.78
C SER A 58 -4.33 -49.18 36.80
N SER A 59 -3.98 -47.89 36.83
CA SER A 59 -4.99 -46.80 36.90
C SER A 59 -5.63 -46.48 35.56
N THR A 60 -4.85 -46.53 34.47
CA THR A 60 -5.37 -46.30 33.10
C THR A 60 -6.25 -47.44 32.60
N VAL A 61 -5.98 -48.65 33.04
CA VAL A 61 -6.78 -49.86 32.67
C VAL A 61 -8.11 -49.92 33.44
N VAL A 62 -8.20 -49.29 34.62
CA VAL A 62 -9.47 -49.27 35.38
C VAL A 62 -10.49 -48.33 34.76
N SER A 63 -10.08 -47.17 34.28
CA SER A 63 -10.97 -46.22 33.57
C SER A 63 -11.49 -46.81 32.25
N CYS A 64 -10.67 -47.50 31.48
CA CYS A 64 -11.11 -48.17 30.25
C CYS A 64 -12.16 -49.25 30.50
N ARG A 65 -12.08 -50.02 31.62
CA ARG A 65 -13.05 -51.07 31.92
C ARG A 65 -14.47 -50.56 32.18
N TRP A 66 -14.62 -49.37 32.76
CA TRP A 66 -15.93 -48.75 33.01
C TRP A 66 -16.57 -48.24 31.72
N VAL A 67 -15.79 -47.65 30.85
CA VAL A 67 -16.23 -47.12 29.55
C VAL A 67 -16.63 -48.28 28.63
N ASP A 68 -15.84 -49.37 28.56
CA ASP A 68 -16.17 -50.59 27.82
C ASP A 68 -17.48 -51.25 28.31
N LYS A 69 -17.72 -51.26 29.62
CA LYS A 69 -18.94 -51.80 30.21
C LYS A 69 -20.17 -50.96 29.85
N PHE A 70 -20.00 -49.65 29.76
CA PHE A 70 -21.07 -48.71 29.47
C PHE A 70 -21.48 -48.74 28.00
N ILE A 71 -20.53 -48.78 27.07
CA ILE A 71 -20.80 -48.96 25.65
C ILE A 71 -21.44 -50.31 25.34
N GLY A 72 -21.03 -51.36 26.04
CA GLY A 72 -21.68 -52.67 25.93
C GLY A 72 -23.16 -52.64 26.36
N ILE A 73 -23.55 -51.76 27.28
CA ILE A 73 -24.94 -51.53 27.68
C ILE A 73 -25.67 -50.67 26.66
N TYR A 74 -25.01 -49.61 26.13
CA TYR A 74 -25.57 -48.72 25.12
C TYR A 74 -25.94 -49.44 23.81
N TYR A 75 -25.06 -50.30 23.31
CA TYR A 75 -25.31 -51.10 22.10
C TYR A 75 -26.37 -52.21 22.26
N ARG A 76 -26.54 -52.70 23.49
CA ARG A 76 -27.57 -53.75 23.76
C ARG A 76 -28.98 -53.18 23.92
N SER A 77 -29.11 -51.90 24.23
CA SER A 77 -30.42 -51.28 24.50
C SER A 77 -31.07 -50.60 23.28
N GLY A 78 -30.36 -50.47 22.15
CA GLY A 78 -30.93 -49.88 20.92
C GLY A 78 -31.44 -48.44 21.07
N MET A 79 -30.92 -47.68 22.04
CA MET A 79 -31.38 -46.31 22.31
C MET A 79 -30.58 -45.27 21.51
N GLU A 80 -31.21 -44.68 20.55
CA GLU A 80 -30.74 -43.53 19.77
C GLU A 80 -31.11 -42.16 20.44
N ASN A 81 -30.96 -41.98 21.75
CA ASN A 81 -31.41 -40.71 22.35
C ASN A 81 -30.48 -40.16 23.45
N THR A 82 -30.28 -38.83 23.42
CA THR A 82 -29.57 -38.00 24.41
C THR A 82 -30.03 -38.15 25.86
N ALA A 83 -31.16 -38.80 26.12
CA ALA A 83 -31.72 -39.07 27.46
C ALA A 83 -30.89 -40.05 28.31
N SER A 84 -29.90 -40.71 27.75
CA SER A 84 -29.08 -41.71 28.48
C SER A 84 -27.84 -41.09 29.17
N LEU A 85 -27.48 -39.83 28.89
CA LEU A 85 -26.37 -39.14 29.55
C LEU A 85 -26.71 -38.76 31.00
N GLU A 86 -27.99 -38.46 31.30
CA GLU A 86 -28.47 -38.11 32.64
C GLU A 86 -28.40 -39.26 33.66
N LEU A 87 -28.17 -40.49 33.21
CA LEU A 87 -28.03 -41.68 34.06
C LEU A 87 -26.57 -41.98 34.43
N LEU A 88 -25.61 -41.20 33.96
CA LEU A 88 -24.19 -41.38 34.29
C LEU A 88 -23.88 -40.74 35.67
N PRO A 89 -22.97 -41.36 36.44
CA PRO A 89 -22.44 -40.71 37.65
C PRO A 89 -21.81 -39.35 37.32
N ASP A 90 -21.95 -38.38 38.22
CA ASP A 90 -21.50 -36.98 38.05
C ASP A 90 -19.98 -36.88 37.73
N ASP A 91 -19.17 -37.76 38.29
CA ASP A 91 -17.72 -37.83 38.03
C ASP A 91 -17.43 -38.26 36.60
N VAL A 92 -18.20 -39.20 36.04
CA VAL A 92 -18.08 -39.66 34.66
C VAL A 92 -18.56 -38.58 33.68
N LEU A 93 -19.65 -37.89 33.99
CA LEU A 93 -20.13 -36.78 33.18
C LEU A 93 -19.10 -35.65 33.13
N LYS A 94 -18.47 -35.34 34.27
CA LYS A 94 -17.43 -34.33 34.35
C LYS A 94 -16.18 -34.73 33.53
N GLU A 95 -15.80 -36.00 33.56
CA GLU A 95 -14.67 -36.51 32.77
C GLU A 95 -14.97 -36.44 31.26
N ILE A 96 -16.17 -36.82 30.84
CA ILE A 96 -16.63 -36.70 29.45
C ILE A 96 -16.60 -35.25 29.00
N TYR A 97 -17.12 -34.30 29.81
CA TYR A 97 -17.10 -32.89 29.50
C TYR A 97 -15.67 -32.35 29.33
N LEU A 98 -14.75 -32.71 30.22
CA LEU A 98 -13.35 -32.35 30.13
C LEU A 98 -12.67 -32.93 28.87
N LEU A 99 -13.00 -34.14 28.49
CA LEU A 99 -12.49 -34.78 27.25
C LEU A 99 -13.04 -34.10 26.00
N GLU A 100 -14.32 -33.73 25.99
CA GLU A 100 -14.93 -32.99 24.90
C GLU A 100 -14.31 -31.59 24.74
N GLU A 101 -14.11 -30.88 25.85
CA GLU A 101 -13.45 -29.60 25.86
C GLU A 101 -11.99 -29.69 25.35
N HIS A 102 -11.29 -30.72 25.80
CA HIS A 102 -9.93 -30.96 25.32
C HIS A 102 -9.90 -31.32 23.82
N ALA A 103 -10.82 -32.12 23.35
CA ALA A 103 -10.96 -32.48 21.94
C ALA A 103 -11.27 -31.23 21.07
N LYS A 104 -12.19 -30.38 21.54
CA LYS A 104 -12.49 -29.11 20.87
C LYS A 104 -11.25 -28.20 20.78
N ARG A 105 -10.49 -28.09 21.87
CA ARG A 105 -9.23 -27.31 21.87
C ARG A 105 -8.20 -27.85 20.87
N LEU A 106 -8.05 -29.19 20.80
CA LEU A 106 -7.15 -29.80 19.83
C LEU A 106 -7.61 -29.56 18.38
N ASP A 107 -8.91 -29.70 18.10
CA ASP A 107 -9.47 -29.43 16.77
C ASP A 107 -9.29 -27.95 16.36
N LEU A 108 -9.53 -27.02 17.28
CA LEU A 108 -9.27 -25.58 17.06
C LEU A 108 -7.79 -25.31 16.81
N ARG A 109 -6.90 -25.93 17.58
CA ARG A 109 -5.45 -25.80 17.38
C ARG A 109 -5.02 -26.32 16.02
N ASP A 110 -5.44 -27.53 15.65
CA ASP A 110 -5.09 -28.15 14.38
C ASP A 110 -5.59 -27.32 13.19
N LYS A 111 -6.82 -26.79 13.29
CA LYS A 111 -7.35 -25.84 12.30
C LYS A 111 -6.54 -24.56 12.23
N ALA A 112 -6.20 -23.95 13.36
CA ALA A 112 -5.43 -22.72 13.41
C ALA A 112 -3.98 -22.90 12.91
N GLN A 113 -3.42 -24.10 13.01
CA GLN A 113 -2.12 -24.43 12.40
C GLN A 113 -2.19 -24.53 10.87
N GLU A 114 -3.29 -25.01 10.32
CA GLU A 114 -3.44 -25.27 8.88
C GLU A 114 -4.09 -24.11 8.12
N GLU A 115 -5.05 -23.42 8.74
CA GLU A 115 -5.86 -22.37 8.15
C GLU A 115 -5.61 -21.02 8.83
N PHE A 116 -5.50 -19.96 8.04
CA PHE A 116 -5.12 -18.67 8.56
C PHE A 116 -6.24 -17.94 9.32
N MET A 117 -7.50 -18.02 8.86
CA MET A 117 -8.61 -17.35 9.57
C MET A 117 -8.89 -17.93 10.95
N PRO A 118 -8.93 -19.26 11.18
CA PRO A 118 -9.00 -19.81 12.54
C PRO A 118 -7.86 -19.35 13.44
N TYR A 119 -6.64 -19.22 12.89
CA TYR A 119 -5.51 -18.62 13.62
C TYR A 119 -5.78 -17.16 14.02
N VAL A 120 -6.24 -16.34 13.07
CA VAL A 120 -6.59 -14.93 13.33
C VAL A 120 -7.60 -14.81 14.46
N HIS A 121 -8.69 -15.56 14.40
CA HIS A 121 -9.73 -15.53 15.43
C HIS A 121 -9.25 -16.02 16.81
N HIS A 122 -8.25 -16.89 16.85
CA HIS A 122 -7.70 -17.38 18.11
C HIS A 122 -6.78 -16.35 18.77
N VAL A 123 -5.90 -15.68 17.99
CA VAL A 123 -4.89 -14.76 18.54
C VAL A 123 -5.34 -13.29 18.58
N TYR A 124 -6.44 -12.95 17.91
CA TYR A 124 -6.95 -11.59 17.84
C TYR A 124 -8.41 -11.57 18.33
N GLU A 125 -8.57 -11.30 19.64
CA GLU A 125 -9.88 -11.24 20.27
C GLU A 125 -10.75 -10.17 19.62
N ASN A 126 -12.03 -10.49 19.39
CA ASN A 126 -13.02 -9.58 18.79
C ASN A 126 -12.67 -9.08 17.38
N PHE A 127 -11.93 -9.87 16.59
CA PHE A 127 -11.65 -9.52 15.20
C PHE A 127 -12.97 -9.45 14.39
N ILE A 128 -13.21 -8.29 13.76
CA ILE A 128 -14.37 -8.10 12.89
C ILE A 128 -14.02 -8.60 11.49
N GLU A 129 -14.54 -9.76 11.13
CA GLU A 129 -14.25 -10.38 9.83
C GLU A 129 -15.10 -9.77 8.71
N GLY A 130 -14.47 -9.45 7.58
CA GLY A 130 -15.12 -9.09 6.32
C GLY A 130 -14.77 -10.08 5.21
N THR A 131 -15.50 -10.09 4.12
CA THR A 131 -15.32 -11.03 3.00
C THR A 131 -13.91 -10.96 2.40
N HIS A 132 -13.32 -9.78 2.30
CA HIS A 132 -11.96 -9.56 1.80
C HIS A 132 -10.89 -10.24 2.66
N HIS A 133 -11.10 -10.38 3.97
CA HIS A 133 -10.18 -11.07 4.86
C HIS A 133 -10.03 -12.54 4.49
N ARG A 134 -11.12 -13.24 4.14
CA ARG A 134 -11.08 -14.64 3.70
C ARG A 134 -10.32 -14.81 2.39
N ILE A 135 -10.51 -13.88 1.46
CA ILE A 135 -9.80 -13.89 0.18
C ILE A 135 -8.29 -13.72 0.40
N ILE A 136 -7.90 -12.77 1.24
CA ILE A 136 -6.48 -12.56 1.59
C ILE A 136 -5.93 -13.79 2.31
N ALA A 137 -6.66 -14.34 3.28
CA ALA A 137 -6.26 -15.52 4.05
C ALA A 137 -5.96 -16.72 3.14
N GLU A 138 -6.83 -17.00 2.16
CA GLU A 138 -6.59 -18.05 1.15
C GLU A 138 -5.24 -17.83 0.40
N LYS A 139 -4.95 -16.57 -0.01
CA LYS A 139 -3.69 -16.27 -0.70
C LYS A 139 -2.48 -16.45 0.22
N LEU A 140 -2.58 -16.01 1.49
CA LEU A 140 -1.53 -16.18 2.49
C LEU A 140 -1.27 -17.66 2.80
N GLU A 141 -2.32 -18.48 2.87
CA GLU A 141 -2.20 -19.93 3.01
C GLU A 141 -1.46 -20.57 1.84
N ARG A 142 -1.76 -20.16 0.60
CA ARG A 142 -1.03 -20.63 -0.59
C ARG A 142 0.44 -20.20 -0.59
N ILE A 143 0.74 -19.01 -0.08
CA ILE A 143 2.13 -18.55 0.16
C ILE A 143 2.82 -19.50 1.16
N ALA A 144 2.20 -19.79 2.29
CA ALA A 144 2.78 -20.64 3.33
C ALA A 144 2.96 -22.10 2.88
N LYS A 145 2.05 -22.62 2.03
CA LYS A 145 2.16 -23.95 1.40
C LYS A 145 3.19 -23.98 0.28
N GLY A 146 3.62 -22.82 -0.23
CA GLY A 146 4.57 -22.70 -1.33
C GLY A 146 3.94 -22.78 -2.73
N ASP A 147 2.62 -22.79 -2.83
CA ASP A 147 1.85 -22.85 -4.09
C ASP A 147 1.79 -21.50 -4.78
N LEU A 148 1.93 -20.41 -4.02
CA LEU A 148 1.99 -19.05 -4.51
C LEU A 148 3.32 -18.41 -4.09
N LYS A 149 4.02 -17.76 -5.03
CA LYS A 149 5.35 -17.18 -4.77
C LYS A 149 5.38 -15.66 -4.81
N ARG A 150 4.46 -15.03 -5.49
CA ARG A 150 4.40 -13.58 -5.71
C ARG A 150 2.98 -13.10 -5.54
N LEU A 151 2.74 -12.34 -4.48
CA LEU A 151 1.43 -11.81 -4.14
C LEU A 151 1.49 -10.29 -3.98
N ILE A 152 0.60 -9.59 -4.66
CA ILE A 152 0.32 -8.17 -4.43
C ILE A 152 -1.11 -8.03 -3.92
N VAL A 153 -1.28 -7.31 -2.81
CA VAL A 153 -2.60 -6.93 -2.28
C VAL A 153 -2.68 -5.42 -2.20
N ASN A 154 -3.51 -4.84 -3.06
CA ASN A 154 -3.81 -3.41 -3.04
C ASN A 154 -5.14 -3.19 -2.31
N MET A 155 -5.13 -2.34 -1.29
CA MET A 155 -6.28 -2.18 -0.41
C MET A 155 -6.32 -0.78 0.23
N PRO A 156 -7.50 -0.23 0.50
CA PRO A 156 -7.64 1.09 1.11
C PRO A 156 -6.99 1.16 2.50
N PRO A 157 -6.70 2.38 2.98
CA PRO A 157 -6.29 2.58 4.36
C PRO A 157 -7.32 2.02 5.36
N ARG A 158 -6.85 1.52 6.51
CA ARG A 158 -7.71 1.03 7.61
C ARG A 158 -8.62 -0.16 7.26
N HIS A 159 -8.21 -1.02 6.31
CA HIS A 159 -8.89 -2.27 5.97
C HIS A 159 -8.07 -3.51 6.33
N SER A 160 -7.22 -3.44 7.35
CA SER A 160 -6.44 -4.55 7.95
C SER A 160 -5.29 -5.13 7.12
N LYS A 161 -4.87 -4.48 6.00
CA LYS A 161 -3.79 -5.01 5.16
C LYS A 161 -2.50 -5.29 5.92
N SER A 162 -2.03 -4.31 6.71
CA SER A 162 -0.80 -4.43 7.51
C SER A 162 -0.96 -5.39 8.69
N GLU A 163 -2.14 -5.46 9.30
CA GLU A 163 -2.40 -6.43 10.38
C GLU A 163 -2.28 -7.86 9.85
N PHE A 164 -2.79 -8.14 8.64
CA PHE A 164 -2.68 -9.46 8.02
C PHE A 164 -1.26 -9.76 7.54
N ALA A 165 -0.68 -8.88 6.74
CA ALA A 165 0.60 -9.16 6.08
C ALA A 165 1.81 -8.96 7.00
N SER A 166 1.81 -7.91 7.86
CA SER A 166 2.99 -7.48 8.62
C SER A 166 2.98 -7.91 10.08
N TYR A 167 1.85 -8.37 10.61
CA TYR A 167 1.71 -8.81 11.99
C TYR A 167 1.32 -10.28 12.11
N LEU A 168 0.18 -10.69 11.56
CA LEU A 168 -0.35 -12.04 11.73
C LEU A 168 0.34 -13.07 10.83
N MET A 169 0.61 -12.72 9.57
CA MET A 169 1.27 -13.64 8.64
C MET A 169 2.68 -14.04 9.08
N PRO A 170 3.58 -13.12 9.51
CA PRO A 170 4.91 -13.52 9.96
C PRO A 170 4.89 -14.48 11.14
N SER A 171 4.01 -14.27 12.13
CA SER A 171 3.88 -15.14 13.29
C SER A 171 3.36 -16.51 12.91
N TRP A 172 2.31 -16.58 12.08
CA TRP A 172 1.74 -17.83 11.59
C TRP A 172 2.74 -18.64 10.72
N PHE A 173 3.47 -17.93 9.83
CA PHE A 173 4.47 -18.54 8.96
C PHE A 173 5.62 -19.18 9.76
N LEU A 174 6.12 -18.49 10.79
CA LEU A 174 7.13 -19.03 11.70
C LEU A 174 6.58 -20.11 12.62
N GLY A 175 5.31 -20.02 13.02
CA GLY A 175 4.64 -21.09 13.79
C GLY A 175 4.61 -22.40 13.03
N ARG A 176 4.33 -22.37 11.75
CA ARG A 176 4.32 -23.55 10.86
C ARG A 176 5.73 -24.10 10.60
N ASN A 177 6.72 -23.24 10.52
CA ASN A 177 8.13 -23.65 10.38
C ASN A 177 9.06 -22.62 11.03
N PRO A 178 9.46 -22.83 12.29
CA PRO A 178 10.25 -21.86 13.04
C PRO A 178 11.72 -21.75 12.61
N ARG A 179 12.14 -22.40 11.52
CA ARG A 179 13.48 -22.28 10.92
C ARG A 179 13.56 -21.26 9.78
N LEU A 180 12.42 -20.79 9.30
CA LEU A 180 12.35 -19.89 8.17
C LEU A 180 12.82 -18.47 8.52
N LYS A 181 13.23 -17.72 7.50
CA LYS A 181 13.73 -16.36 7.63
C LYS A 181 12.80 -15.38 6.96
N ILE A 182 12.46 -14.32 7.69
CA ILE A 182 11.57 -13.27 7.21
C ILE A 182 12.32 -11.95 7.14
N ILE A 183 12.19 -11.25 6.02
CA ILE A 183 12.52 -9.83 5.91
C ILE A 183 11.21 -9.06 5.76
N GLN A 184 10.99 -8.10 6.66
CA GLN A 184 9.86 -7.20 6.68
C GLN A 184 10.32 -5.79 6.34
N ALA A 185 9.76 -5.18 5.29
CA ALA A 185 10.09 -3.81 4.90
C ALA A 185 8.83 -2.92 4.89
N THR A 186 9.00 -1.66 5.29
CA THR A 186 7.97 -0.62 5.22
C THR A 186 8.59 0.69 4.73
N MET A 187 7.79 1.74 4.51
CA MET A 187 8.27 3.05 4.07
C MET A 187 9.44 3.59 4.92
N ASN A 188 9.50 3.27 6.21
CA ASN A 188 10.60 3.66 7.09
C ASN A 188 10.92 2.58 8.13
N THR A 189 12.14 2.64 8.67
CA THR A 189 12.64 1.63 9.63
C THR A 189 11.87 1.63 10.95
N GLU A 190 11.37 2.76 11.41
CA GLU A 190 10.64 2.86 12.68
C GLU A 190 9.35 2.03 12.64
N LEU A 191 8.57 2.16 11.56
CA LEU A 191 7.35 1.39 11.36
C LEU A 191 7.65 -0.10 11.25
N ALA A 192 8.69 -0.49 10.49
CA ALA A 192 9.11 -1.88 10.37
C ALA A 192 9.50 -2.50 11.72
N VAL A 193 10.26 -1.77 12.54
CA VAL A 193 10.65 -2.19 13.90
C VAL A 193 9.43 -2.31 14.82
N ARG A 194 8.43 -1.43 14.67
CA ARG A 194 7.16 -1.53 15.41
C ARG A 194 6.44 -2.84 15.10
N PHE A 195 6.35 -3.25 13.84
CA PHE A 195 5.79 -4.56 13.47
C PHE A 195 6.65 -5.70 14.00
N GLY A 196 7.97 -5.62 13.87
CA GLY A 196 8.88 -6.63 14.41
C GLY A 196 8.69 -6.87 15.90
N ARG A 197 8.46 -5.81 16.67
CA ARG A 197 8.10 -5.90 18.10
C ARG A 197 6.77 -6.61 18.31
N LYS A 198 5.70 -6.20 17.58
CA LYS A 198 4.37 -6.82 17.68
C LYS A 198 4.43 -8.32 17.39
N VAL A 199 5.12 -8.74 16.33
CA VAL A 199 5.28 -10.16 15.96
C VAL A 199 6.03 -10.93 17.04
N ARG A 200 7.13 -10.38 17.55
CA ARG A 200 7.92 -10.97 18.63
C ARG A 200 7.08 -11.17 19.89
N ASP A 201 6.35 -10.13 20.28
CA ASP A 201 5.53 -10.15 21.50
C ASP A 201 4.38 -11.16 21.36
N LEU A 202 3.79 -11.30 20.17
CA LEU A 202 2.78 -12.33 19.89
C LEU A 202 3.36 -13.75 20.00
N ILE A 203 4.55 -14.01 19.47
CA ILE A 203 5.20 -15.33 19.57
C ILE A 203 5.49 -15.68 21.05
N ALA A 204 5.75 -14.68 21.89
CA ALA A 204 5.95 -14.88 23.32
C ALA A 204 4.63 -15.08 24.10
N ASP A 205 3.48 -14.75 23.51
CA ASP A 205 2.17 -14.80 24.16
C ASP A 205 1.73 -16.25 24.41
N PRO A 206 1.19 -16.59 25.59
CA PRO A 206 0.61 -17.89 25.91
C PRO A 206 -0.46 -18.36 24.89
N VAL A 207 -1.32 -17.45 24.40
CA VAL A 207 -2.37 -17.76 23.42
C VAL A 207 -1.77 -18.27 22.10
N TYR A 208 -0.69 -17.65 21.63
CA TYR A 208 0.04 -18.15 20.44
C TYR A 208 0.65 -19.52 20.67
N ARG A 209 1.23 -19.76 21.86
CA ARG A 209 1.87 -21.03 22.23
C ARG A 209 0.88 -22.19 22.38
N GLU A 210 -0.40 -21.91 22.62
CA GLU A 210 -1.45 -22.95 22.55
C GLU A 210 -1.52 -23.57 21.16
N ILE A 211 -1.28 -22.76 20.10
CA ILE A 211 -1.31 -23.23 18.71
C ILE A 211 0.05 -23.79 18.30
N PHE A 212 1.13 -23.05 18.58
CA PHE A 212 2.50 -23.37 18.14
C PHE A 212 3.46 -23.57 19.34
N PRO A 213 3.33 -24.67 20.08
CA PRO A 213 4.12 -24.90 21.31
C PRO A 213 5.62 -25.06 21.05
N ASP A 214 6.01 -25.42 19.81
CA ASP A 214 7.42 -25.65 19.43
C ASP A 214 8.14 -24.39 18.93
N THR A 215 7.46 -23.24 18.89
CA THR A 215 8.01 -21.98 18.40
C THR A 215 8.37 -21.06 19.57
N ASP A 216 9.66 -21.04 19.91
CA ASP A 216 10.20 -20.20 20.97
C ASP A 216 11.19 -19.17 20.43
N LEU A 217 11.30 -18.02 21.13
CA LEU A 217 12.31 -17.00 20.87
C LEU A 217 13.65 -17.40 21.48
N LYS A 218 14.73 -17.12 20.76
CA LYS A 218 16.10 -17.26 21.27
C LYS A 218 16.39 -16.20 22.31
N GLN A 219 16.86 -16.60 23.50
CA GLN A 219 16.98 -15.71 24.66
C GLN A 219 17.95 -14.54 24.45
N ASP A 220 19.01 -14.74 23.67
CA ASP A 220 20.07 -13.76 23.42
C ASP A 220 19.87 -12.92 22.14
N SER A 221 18.73 -13.09 21.43
CA SER A 221 18.45 -12.42 20.16
C SER A 221 16.99 -11.95 20.10
N GLN A 222 16.65 -10.86 20.83
CA GLN A 222 15.26 -10.36 20.98
C GLN A 222 15.13 -8.85 20.77
N ALA A 223 16.00 -8.23 19.96
CA ALA A 223 15.85 -6.81 19.63
C ALA A 223 14.57 -6.58 18.79
N ALA A 224 13.86 -5.46 19.01
CA ALA A 224 12.55 -5.19 18.41
C ALA A 224 12.51 -5.33 16.87
N GLY A 225 13.57 -4.90 16.18
CA GLY A 225 13.66 -5.00 14.72
C GLY A 225 14.44 -6.21 14.21
N ARG A 226 14.99 -7.03 15.11
CA ARG A 226 15.78 -8.21 14.76
C ARG A 226 15.76 -9.21 15.89
N TRP A 227 15.24 -10.39 15.62
CA TRP A 227 15.22 -11.47 16.59
C TRP A 227 15.25 -12.83 15.87
N GLU A 228 15.57 -13.86 16.64
CA GLU A 228 15.72 -15.22 16.16
C GLU A 228 14.81 -16.17 16.96
N THR A 229 14.38 -17.24 16.29
CA THR A 229 13.75 -18.38 16.98
C THR A 229 14.83 -19.27 17.61
N SER A 230 14.47 -20.07 18.60
CA SER A 230 15.36 -21.03 19.27
C SER A 230 15.99 -22.05 18.34
N VAL A 231 15.41 -22.27 17.15
CA VAL A 231 15.84 -23.25 16.15
C VAL A 231 16.48 -22.65 14.90
N GLY A 232 16.79 -21.34 14.91
CA GLY A 232 17.58 -20.66 13.89
C GLY A 232 16.78 -19.97 12.78
N GLY A 233 15.47 -19.77 12.95
CA GLY A 233 14.69 -18.84 12.12
C GLY A 233 15.06 -17.39 12.47
N GLU A 234 14.85 -16.46 11.54
CA GLU A 234 15.22 -15.05 11.72
C GLU A 234 14.09 -14.14 11.24
N TYR A 235 13.84 -13.08 12.00
CA TYR A 235 13.04 -11.94 11.58
C TYR A 235 13.89 -10.69 11.53
N PHE A 236 13.80 -9.95 10.42
CA PHE A 236 14.54 -8.71 10.22
C PHE A 236 13.63 -7.62 9.65
N ALA A 237 13.58 -6.48 10.36
CA ALA A 237 12.83 -5.29 9.98
C ALA A 237 13.73 -4.26 9.31
N ALA A 238 13.25 -3.66 8.20
CA ALA A 238 13.97 -2.64 7.46
C ALA A 238 13.03 -1.54 6.93
N GLY A 239 13.56 -0.35 6.68
CA GLY A 239 12.87 0.68 5.90
C GLY A 239 13.27 0.62 4.43
N VAL A 240 12.47 1.21 3.55
CA VAL A 240 12.88 1.47 2.16
C VAL A 240 14.18 2.26 2.14
N GLY A 241 15.12 1.88 1.28
CA GLY A 241 16.48 2.44 1.24
C GLY A 241 17.47 1.87 2.25
N ALA A 242 17.03 1.07 3.23
CA ALA A 242 17.95 0.45 4.20
C ALA A 242 18.77 -0.68 3.58
N ALA A 243 20.02 -0.81 4.03
CA ALA A 243 20.90 -1.89 3.59
C ALA A 243 20.49 -3.23 4.22
N MET A 244 20.39 -4.28 3.38
CA MET A 244 20.02 -5.65 3.79
C MET A 244 21.13 -6.66 3.48
N THR A 245 22.38 -6.21 3.41
CA THR A 245 23.51 -7.03 2.99
C THR A 245 23.76 -8.19 3.95
N GLY A 246 24.10 -9.37 3.41
CA GLY A 246 24.43 -10.56 4.21
C GLY A 246 23.25 -11.33 4.80
N ARG A 247 21.99 -11.01 4.39
CA ARG A 247 20.78 -11.69 4.85
C ARG A 247 20.10 -12.44 3.73
N GLY A 248 19.44 -13.55 4.06
CA GLY A 248 18.55 -14.29 3.18
C GLY A 248 17.13 -14.29 3.74
N ALA A 249 16.12 -14.42 2.86
CA ALA A 249 14.73 -14.51 3.25
C ALA A 249 14.02 -15.65 2.53
N ASP A 250 13.24 -16.44 3.27
CA ASP A 250 12.28 -17.38 2.74
C ASP A 250 10.95 -16.68 2.44
N LEU A 251 10.66 -15.62 3.22
CA LEU A 251 9.53 -14.73 3.02
C LEU A 251 9.99 -13.27 3.09
N LEU A 252 9.73 -12.52 2.03
CA LEU A 252 9.89 -11.08 1.98
C LEU A 252 8.51 -10.42 2.01
N ILE A 253 8.30 -9.52 2.96
CA ILE A 253 7.07 -8.74 3.09
C ILE A 253 7.41 -7.27 2.89
N ILE A 254 6.70 -6.60 2.00
CA ILE A 254 6.81 -5.16 1.76
C ILE A 254 5.43 -4.54 2.02
N ASP A 255 5.35 -3.67 3.00
CA ASP A 255 4.10 -3.04 3.43
C ASP A 255 4.17 -1.53 3.33
N ASP A 256 3.29 -0.95 2.53
CA ASP A 256 3.20 0.48 2.22
C ASP A 256 4.61 1.10 2.00
N PRO A 257 5.29 0.77 0.89
CA PRO A 257 6.67 1.21 0.65
C PRO A 257 6.79 2.71 0.33
N HIS A 258 5.68 3.40 0.09
CA HIS A 258 5.62 4.82 -0.24
C HIS A 258 4.93 5.61 0.87
N SER A 259 5.51 6.74 1.24
CA SER A 259 4.88 7.73 2.11
C SER A 259 4.02 8.72 1.31
N GLU A 260 3.22 9.53 2.00
CA GLU A 260 2.47 10.63 1.37
C GLU A 260 3.39 11.65 0.68
N GLN A 261 4.59 11.85 1.19
CA GLN A 261 5.59 12.74 0.59
C GLN A 261 6.21 12.12 -0.66
N ASP A 262 6.49 10.81 -0.64
CA ASP A 262 7.01 10.08 -1.80
C ASP A 262 5.99 10.07 -2.95
N ALA A 263 4.70 10.07 -2.64
CA ALA A 263 3.63 10.09 -3.62
C ALA A 263 3.63 11.35 -4.52
N LEU A 264 4.29 12.42 -4.08
CA LEU A 264 4.44 13.67 -4.83
C LEU A 264 5.70 13.70 -5.71
N SER A 265 6.51 12.64 -5.72
CA SER A 265 7.82 12.61 -6.39
C SER A 265 7.98 11.39 -7.28
N THR A 266 8.12 11.60 -8.59
CA THR A 266 8.43 10.52 -9.54
C THR A 266 9.78 9.86 -9.21
N THR A 267 10.77 10.65 -8.77
CA THR A 267 12.08 10.16 -8.34
C THR A 267 11.97 9.24 -7.13
N ALA A 268 11.05 9.50 -6.19
CA ALA A 268 10.85 8.61 -5.04
C ALA A 268 10.31 7.24 -5.47
N TYR A 269 9.40 7.19 -6.45
CA TYR A 269 8.94 5.92 -7.04
C TYR A 269 10.07 5.16 -7.74
N ASP A 270 10.94 5.87 -8.48
CA ASP A 270 12.10 5.29 -9.14
C ASP A 270 13.07 4.70 -8.10
N ASN A 271 13.38 5.45 -7.07
CA ASN A 271 14.26 5.02 -5.99
C ASN A 271 13.70 3.80 -5.22
N ALA A 272 12.39 3.75 -4.95
CA ALA A 272 11.77 2.62 -4.29
C ALA A 272 11.81 1.35 -5.16
N TYR A 273 11.59 1.48 -6.47
CA TYR A 273 11.69 0.35 -7.39
C TYR A 273 13.14 -0.13 -7.56
N GLU A 274 14.10 0.79 -7.69
CA GLU A 274 15.53 0.46 -7.75
C GLU A 274 16.00 -0.21 -6.45
N TRP A 275 15.60 0.31 -5.30
CA TRP A 275 15.85 -0.33 -4.02
C TRP A 275 15.27 -1.76 -3.96
N TYR A 276 14.04 -1.96 -4.43
CA TYR A 276 13.41 -3.28 -4.48
C TYR A 276 14.23 -4.26 -5.31
N THR A 277 14.61 -3.87 -6.53
CA THR A 277 15.30 -4.74 -7.48
C THR A 277 16.75 -5.03 -7.08
N SER A 278 17.48 -4.02 -6.59
CA SER A 278 18.90 -4.13 -6.23
C SER A 278 19.12 -4.70 -4.82
N GLY A 279 18.18 -4.55 -3.91
CA GLY A 279 18.27 -4.93 -2.50
C GLY A 279 17.41 -6.15 -2.14
N PRO A 280 16.16 -5.95 -1.69
CA PRO A 280 15.30 -7.01 -1.12
C PRO A 280 15.08 -8.20 -2.03
N ARG A 281 14.82 -7.95 -3.32
CA ARG A 281 14.60 -9.03 -4.31
C ARG A 281 15.81 -9.98 -4.40
N GLN A 282 17.03 -9.44 -4.27
CA GLN A 282 18.28 -10.20 -4.29
C GLN A 282 18.54 -10.99 -2.99
N ARG A 283 17.76 -10.77 -1.94
CA ARG A 283 17.86 -11.47 -0.66
C ARG A 283 16.98 -12.70 -0.59
N LEU A 284 16.08 -12.87 -1.55
CA LEU A 284 15.17 -14.02 -1.58
C LEU A 284 15.94 -15.31 -1.82
N GLN A 285 15.74 -16.30 -0.97
CA GLN A 285 16.30 -17.63 -1.14
C GLN A 285 15.59 -18.39 -2.28
N PRO A 286 16.24 -19.40 -2.88
CA PRO A 286 15.57 -20.26 -3.86
C PRO A 286 14.27 -20.84 -3.28
N GLY A 287 13.16 -20.67 -4.02
CA GLY A 287 11.83 -21.09 -3.57
C GLY A 287 11.12 -20.15 -2.61
N GLY A 288 11.75 -19.04 -2.20
CA GLY A 288 11.17 -18.04 -1.33
C GLY A 288 10.03 -17.25 -1.98
N SER A 289 9.18 -16.66 -1.14
CA SER A 289 7.97 -15.95 -1.54
C SER A 289 8.05 -14.46 -1.23
N ILE A 290 7.32 -13.64 -1.99
CA ILE A 290 7.21 -12.20 -1.75
C ILE A 290 5.73 -11.84 -1.62
N ILE A 291 5.42 -11.06 -0.58
CA ILE A 291 4.13 -10.42 -0.36
C ILE A 291 4.35 -8.92 -0.40
N ILE A 292 3.61 -8.22 -1.25
CA ILE A 292 3.55 -6.75 -1.26
C ILE A 292 2.13 -6.35 -0.92
N VAL A 293 1.96 -5.57 0.13
CA VAL A 293 0.68 -4.97 0.47
C VAL A 293 0.83 -3.47 0.47
N GLN A 294 -0.07 -2.78 -0.21
CA GLN A 294 0.00 -1.32 -0.26
C GLN A 294 -1.35 -0.67 -0.55
N THR A 295 -1.42 0.61 -0.24
CA THR A 295 -2.38 1.53 -0.83
C THR A 295 -1.82 2.04 -2.14
N ARG A 296 -2.61 2.09 -3.23
CA ARG A 296 -2.16 2.64 -4.50
C ARG A 296 -2.03 4.16 -4.44
N TRP A 297 -1.00 4.68 -5.10
CA TRP A 297 -0.76 6.12 -5.19
C TRP A 297 -0.70 6.60 -6.63
N SER A 298 -0.08 5.82 -7.52
CA SER A 298 0.18 6.18 -8.91
C SER A 298 0.33 4.93 -9.76
N LYS A 299 0.22 5.06 -11.08
CA LYS A 299 0.65 4.02 -12.03
C LYS A 299 2.15 3.74 -11.97
N LYS A 300 2.95 4.65 -11.41
CA LYS A 300 4.39 4.54 -11.23
C LYS A 300 4.80 3.97 -9.86
N ASP A 301 3.86 3.70 -8.97
CA ASP A 301 4.15 3.04 -7.69
C ASP A 301 4.73 1.62 -7.90
N ILE A 302 5.19 0.99 -6.83
CA ILE A 302 5.85 -0.31 -6.94
C ILE A 302 4.97 -1.38 -7.61
N THR A 303 3.65 -1.41 -7.32
CA THR A 303 2.70 -2.29 -8.02
C THR A 303 2.67 -1.99 -9.52
N GLY A 304 2.47 -0.73 -9.91
CA GLY A 304 2.38 -0.37 -11.32
C GLY A 304 3.64 -0.73 -12.11
N ARG A 305 4.83 -0.55 -11.51
CA ARG A 305 6.10 -0.93 -12.14
C ARG A 305 6.30 -2.43 -12.26
N LEU A 306 5.94 -3.19 -11.23
CA LEU A 306 6.02 -4.66 -11.26
C LEU A 306 5.08 -5.23 -12.32
N LEU A 307 3.86 -4.71 -12.43
CA LEU A 307 2.91 -5.12 -13.46
C LEU A 307 3.37 -4.74 -14.87
N SER A 308 3.98 -3.56 -15.03
CA SER A 308 4.58 -3.16 -16.30
C SER A 308 5.75 -4.07 -16.68
N ALA A 309 6.57 -4.50 -15.73
CA ALA A 309 7.65 -5.46 -15.98
C ALA A 309 7.11 -6.84 -16.36
N GLN A 310 6.11 -7.34 -15.64
CA GLN A 310 5.42 -8.61 -15.94
C GLN A 310 4.78 -8.61 -17.33
N ALA A 311 4.17 -7.50 -17.74
CA ALA A 311 3.52 -7.38 -19.05
C ALA A 311 4.53 -7.33 -20.20
N LYS A 312 5.75 -6.82 -19.96
CA LYS A 312 6.80 -6.67 -20.98
C LYS A 312 7.65 -7.93 -21.16
N ASP A 313 7.83 -8.71 -20.11
CA ASP A 313 8.73 -9.87 -20.12
C ASP A 313 8.11 -11.06 -19.38
N ILE A 314 7.86 -12.14 -20.11
CA ILE A 314 7.31 -13.38 -19.55
C ILE A 314 8.25 -14.05 -18.53
N MET A 315 9.55 -13.73 -18.57
CA MET A 315 10.55 -14.23 -17.61
C MET A 315 10.60 -13.39 -16.32
N ALA A 316 9.93 -12.24 -16.29
CA ALA A 316 9.79 -11.46 -15.06
C ALA A 316 8.99 -12.22 -14.01
N ASP A 317 9.11 -11.81 -12.73
CA ASP A 317 8.27 -12.36 -11.65
C ASP A 317 6.78 -12.23 -12.02
N GLN A 318 6.05 -13.34 -11.98
CA GLN A 318 4.62 -13.38 -12.28
C GLN A 318 3.83 -13.21 -10.97
N TRP A 319 3.06 -12.15 -10.88
CA TRP A 319 2.35 -11.73 -9.68
C TRP A 319 0.87 -12.12 -9.74
N GLU A 320 0.38 -12.73 -8.68
CA GLU A 320 -1.04 -12.79 -8.41
C GLU A 320 -1.44 -11.52 -7.67
N ILE A 321 -2.48 -10.84 -8.16
CA ILE A 321 -2.88 -9.52 -7.69
C ILE A 321 -4.29 -9.59 -7.15
N VAL A 322 -4.47 -9.00 -5.98
CA VAL A 322 -5.78 -8.81 -5.36
C VAL A 322 -5.97 -7.32 -5.09
N GLU A 323 -7.01 -6.74 -5.68
CA GLU A 323 -7.34 -5.32 -5.53
C GLU A 323 -8.73 -5.16 -4.93
N PHE A 324 -8.83 -4.39 -3.85
CA PHE A 324 -10.08 -4.14 -3.16
C PHE A 324 -10.38 -2.63 -3.14
N PRO A 325 -11.43 -2.18 -3.82
CA PRO A 325 -11.92 -0.81 -3.67
C PRO A 325 -12.68 -0.64 -2.35
N ALA A 326 -12.64 0.53 -1.73
CA ALA A 326 -13.38 0.82 -0.50
C ALA A 326 -14.90 0.77 -0.71
N ILE A 327 -15.36 1.22 -1.88
CA ILE A 327 -16.74 1.07 -2.34
C ILE A 327 -16.74 0.14 -3.54
N MET A 328 -17.43 -0.97 -3.40
CA MET A 328 -17.53 -2.01 -4.43
C MET A 328 -18.35 -1.51 -5.63
N PRO A 329 -18.25 -2.15 -6.81
CA PRO A 329 -19.09 -1.83 -7.97
C PRO A 329 -20.59 -1.93 -7.68
N SER A 330 -21.01 -2.68 -6.66
CA SER A 330 -22.38 -2.74 -6.15
C SER A 330 -22.85 -1.44 -5.47
N GLY A 331 -21.92 -0.52 -5.18
CA GLY A 331 -22.17 0.69 -4.41
C GLY A 331 -22.14 0.50 -2.89
N GLU A 332 -21.83 -0.71 -2.41
CA GLU A 332 -21.70 -1.01 -0.98
C GLU A 332 -20.24 -0.96 -0.52
N PRO A 333 -19.99 -0.67 0.77
CA PRO A 333 -18.64 -0.75 1.35
C PRO A 333 -18.02 -2.14 1.19
N LEU A 334 -16.69 -2.20 1.03
CA LEU A 334 -15.94 -3.45 1.07
C LEU A 334 -16.09 -4.19 2.41
N TRP A 335 -16.18 -3.41 3.50
CA TRP A 335 -16.25 -3.92 4.87
C TRP A 335 -17.39 -3.24 5.66
N PRO A 336 -18.67 -3.58 5.36
CA PRO A 336 -19.83 -2.90 5.93
C PRO A 336 -19.99 -3.09 7.45
N GLU A 337 -19.39 -4.13 8.02
CA GLU A 337 -19.38 -4.39 9.46
C GLU A 337 -18.54 -3.33 10.20
N PHE A 338 -17.52 -2.77 9.57
CA PHE A 338 -16.59 -1.80 10.14
C PHE A 338 -16.81 -0.39 9.58
N TRP A 339 -16.89 -0.23 8.25
CA TRP A 339 -17.07 1.06 7.57
C TRP A 339 -18.52 1.27 7.13
N LYS A 340 -19.15 2.33 7.62
CA LYS A 340 -20.46 2.73 7.11
C LYS A 340 -20.32 3.54 5.82
N LYS A 341 -21.27 3.37 4.90
CA LYS A 341 -21.24 4.04 3.59
C LYS A 341 -21.15 5.56 3.72
N ASP A 342 -21.90 6.16 4.66
CA ASP A 342 -21.89 7.61 4.90
C ASP A 342 -20.53 8.12 5.37
N GLU A 343 -19.79 7.32 6.15
CA GLU A 343 -18.44 7.65 6.60
C GLU A 343 -17.47 7.64 5.42
N LEU A 344 -17.54 6.64 4.54
CA LEU A 344 -16.73 6.58 3.32
C LEU A 344 -17.05 7.75 2.37
N LEU A 345 -18.31 8.16 2.25
CA LEU A 345 -18.69 9.31 1.43
C LEU A 345 -18.17 10.63 2.01
N LYS A 346 -18.11 10.78 3.33
CA LYS A 346 -17.47 11.93 3.98
C LYS A 346 -15.96 11.96 3.71
N VAL A 347 -15.29 10.81 3.79
CA VAL A 347 -13.87 10.70 3.42
C VAL A 347 -13.68 11.08 1.94
N LYS A 348 -14.53 10.58 1.05
CA LYS A 348 -14.51 10.92 -0.38
C LYS A 348 -14.63 12.43 -0.60
N ALA A 349 -15.55 13.08 0.10
CA ALA A 349 -15.77 14.52 -0.02
C ALA A 349 -14.59 15.38 0.48
N SER A 350 -13.75 14.83 1.38
CA SER A 350 -12.56 15.51 1.91
C SER A 350 -11.30 15.34 1.07
N LEU A 351 -11.34 14.52 0.02
CA LEU A 351 -10.20 14.19 -0.83
C LEU A 351 -10.42 14.70 -2.25
N SER A 352 -9.35 15.04 -2.95
CA SER A 352 -9.42 15.22 -4.40
C SER A 352 -9.84 13.90 -5.08
N VAL A 353 -10.49 14.01 -6.25
CA VAL A 353 -10.96 12.85 -7.01
C VAL A 353 -9.83 11.86 -7.29
N GLY A 354 -8.65 12.37 -7.71
CA GLY A 354 -7.47 11.54 -7.97
C GLY A 354 -7.00 10.77 -6.73
N LYS A 355 -6.92 11.42 -5.56
CA LYS A 355 -6.55 10.74 -4.30
C LYS A 355 -7.57 9.70 -3.89
N TRP A 356 -8.86 9.98 -4.00
CA TRP A 356 -9.90 9.01 -3.72
C TRP A 356 -9.78 7.78 -4.61
N ASN A 357 -9.67 7.99 -5.92
CA ASN A 357 -9.60 6.89 -6.86
C ASN A 357 -8.34 6.06 -6.69
N ALA A 358 -7.17 6.69 -6.51
CA ALA A 358 -5.93 5.96 -6.28
C ALA A 358 -5.96 5.19 -4.96
N GLN A 359 -6.15 5.89 -3.83
CA GLN A 359 -5.94 5.32 -2.50
C GLN A 359 -7.12 4.51 -1.99
N TRP A 360 -8.36 4.93 -2.29
CA TRP A 360 -9.55 4.28 -1.77
C TRP A 360 -10.19 3.32 -2.77
N GLN A 361 -10.07 3.59 -4.07
CA GLN A 361 -10.59 2.69 -5.10
C GLN A 361 -9.50 1.83 -5.77
N GLN A 362 -8.24 1.99 -5.40
CA GLN A 362 -7.07 1.28 -5.92
C GLN A 362 -6.90 1.41 -7.45
N ASN A 363 -7.44 2.46 -8.03
CA ASN A 363 -7.43 2.71 -9.47
C ASN A 363 -6.79 4.06 -9.80
N PRO A 364 -5.45 4.18 -9.75
CA PRO A 364 -4.75 5.38 -10.19
C PRO A 364 -4.84 5.49 -11.72
N THR A 365 -5.60 6.46 -12.22
CA THR A 365 -5.74 6.71 -13.66
C THR A 365 -4.74 7.76 -14.13
N SER A 366 -4.43 7.78 -15.43
CA SER A 366 -3.49 8.75 -15.99
C SER A 366 -4.08 10.16 -16.04
N GLU A 367 -5.39 10.29 -16.28
CA GLU A 367 -6.10 11.57 -16.28
C GLU A 367 -6.29 12.13 -14.87
N GLU A 368 -6.37 11.25 -13.87
CA GLU A 368 -6.51 11.62 -12.47
C GLU A 368 -5.16 11.90 -11.79
N THR A 369 -4.06 11.48 -12.39
CA THR A 369 -2.70 11.91 -11.99
C THR A 369 -2.34 13.26 -12.62
N ALA A 370 -3.09 13.74 -13.59
CA ALA A 370 -2.97 15.11 -14.07
C ALA A 370 -3.32 16.07 -12.92
N MET A 371 -2.39 16.91 -12.56
CA MET A 371 -2.58 17.90 -11.48
C MET A 371 -3.52 19.02 -11.90
N VAL A 372 -3.61 19.25 -13.21
CA VAL A 372 -4.54 20.17 -13.86
C VAL A 372 -5.23 19.42 -14.99
N LYS A 373 -6.55 19.34 -14.92
CA LYS A 373 -7.32 18.65 -15.94
C LYS A 373 -7.61 19.55 -17.14
N ARG A 374 -7.65 18.95 -18.35
CA ARG A 374 -8.02 19.67 -19.56
C ARG A 374 -9.38 20.37 -19.44
N GLU A 375 -10.36 19.73 -18.82
CA GLU A 375 -11.72 20.25 -18.62
C GLU A 375 -11.83 21.47 -17.68
N TRP A 376 -10.77 21.81 -16.94
CA TRP A 376 -10.73 22.99 -16.07
C TRP A 376 -10.37 24.26 -16.81
N TRP A 377 -9.78 24.14 -17.99
CA TRP A 377 -9.53 25.26 -18.86
C TRP A 377 -10.81 25.76 -19.49
N LYS A 378 -10.97 27.08 -19.60
CA LYS A 378 -12.10 27.74 -20.24
C LYS A 378 -11.70 28.24 -21.60
N GLU A 379 -12.52 28.00 -22.59
CA GLU A 379 -12.29 28.46 -23.95
C GLU A 379 -12.85 29.87 -24.14
N TRP A 380 -12.02 30.75 -24.74
CA TRP A 380 -12.41 32.08 -25.17
C TRP A 380 -12.75 31.99 -26.66
N GLU A 381 -14.04 32.11 -26.98
CA GLU A 381 -14.56 31.88 -28.33
C GLU A 381 -14.63 33.15 -29.18
N GLU A 382 -14.37 34.34 -28.61
CA GLU A 382 -14.42 35.61 -29.33
C GLU A 382 -13.11 35.83 -30.12
N ASP A 383 -13.20 36.41 -31.33
CA ASP A 383 -12.05 36.65 -32.20
C ASP A 383 -11.09 37.72 -31.62
N ASP A 384 -11.61 38.67 -30.83
CA ASP A 384 -10.83 39.71 -30.19
C ASP A 384 -10.43 39.32 -28.76
N ILE A 385 -9.18 39.55 -28.38
CA ILE A 385 -8.67 39.37 -27.02
C ILE A 385 -9.45 40.28 -26.06
N PRO A 386 -9.84 39.82 -24.84
CA PRO A 386 -10.54 40.65 -23.87
C PRO A 386 -9.69 41.85 -23.44
N GLU A 387 -10.33 42.93 -22.96
CA GLU A 387 -9.60 44.07 -22.35
C GLU A 387 -8.81 43.57 -21.13
N LEU A 388 -7.50 43.82 -21.14
CA LEU A 388 -6.56 43.28 -20.16
C LEU A 388 -6.18 44.35 -19.12
N ASP A 389 -6.26 43.97 -17.85
CA ASP A 389 -5.85 44.85 -16.74
C ASP A 389 -4.33 44.78 -16.50
N TYR A 390 -3.67 43.66 -16.82
CA TYR A 390 -2.27 43.42 -16.53
C TYR A 390 -1.71 42.24 -17.34
N ILE A 391 -0.49 42.33 -17.86
CA ILE A 391 0.17 41.27 -18.64
C ILE A 391 1.49 40.85 -17.97
N ILE A 392 1.71 39.56 -17.84
CA ILE A 392 3.00 38.96 -17.42
C ILE A 392 3.53 38.05 -18.51
N GLN A 393 4.80 38.22 -18.85
CA GLN A 393 5.55 37.21 -19.58
C GLN A 393 6.45 36.44 -18.62
N SER A 394 6.39 35.11 -18.67
CA SER A 394 7.18 34.23 -17.83
C SER A 394 8.15 33.39 -18.66
N TYR A 395 9.41 33.32 -18.20
CA TYR A 395 10.52 32.71 -18.91
C TYR A 395 11.17 31.60 -18.10
N ASP A 396 11.03 30.34 -18.53
CA ASP A 396 11.92 29.26 -18.13
C ASP A 396 13.00 29.08 -19.19
N THR A 397 14.27 29.14 -18.80
CA THR A 397 15.37 29.29 -19.76
C THR A 397 16.42 28.16 -19.66
N ALA A 398 16.80 27.60 -20.80
CA ALA A 398 17.93 26.67 -20.96
C ALA A 398 18.88 27.18 -22.06
N TYR A 399 20.20 26.93 -21.92
CA TYR A 399 21.23 27.45 -22.85
C TYR A 399 21.84 26.40 -23.73
N SER A 400 21.13 25.58 -24.42
CA SER A 400 21.81 24.63 -25.28
C SER A 400 21.02 24.28 -26.53
N LYS A 401 21.69 24.29 -27.69
CA LYS A 401 21.16 23.76 -28.95
C LYS A 401 21.34 22.25 -29.11
N LYS A 402 21.92 21.54 -28.11
CA LYS A 402 22.10 20.08 -28.22
C LYS A 402 20.74 19.39 -28.20
N GLU A 403 20.56 18.36 -29.02
CA GLU A 403 19.32 17.58 -29.07
C GLU A 403 18.90 16.95 -27.73
N THR A 404 19.86 16.81 -26.81
CA THR A 404 19.64 16.27 -25.44
C THR A 404 19.44 17.35 -24.38
N ALA A 405 19.35 18.63 -24.75
CA ALA A 405 19.17 19.73 -23.80
C ALA A 405 17.70 20.09 -23.61
N ASP A 406 17.38 20.61 -22.43
CA ASP A 406 16.05 21.13 -22.10
C ASP A 406 15.66 22.29 -23.03
N TYR A 407 14.38 22.49 -23.21
CA TYR A 407 13.84 23.63 -23.96
C TYR A 407 13.85 24.89 -23.12
N SER A 408 13.86 26.04 -23.77
CA SER A 408 13.41 27.30 -23.16
C SER A 408 11.94 27.50 -23.51
N ALA A 409 11.14 27.89 -22.53
CA ALA A 409 9.71 28.15 -22.66
C ALA A 409 9.35 29.57 -22.21
N ILE A 410 8.50 30.21 -23.00
CA ILE A 410 7.96 31.56 -22.74
C ILE A 410 6.44 31.41 -22.74
N THR A 411 5.75 31.90 -21.70
CA THR A 411 4.30 32.01 -21.69
C THR A 411 3.88 33.41 -21.35
N THR A 412 2.93 33.95 -22.10
CA THR A 412 2.36 35.31 -21.91
C THR A 412 0.94 35.17 -21.37
N TRP A 413 0.65 35.86 -20.27
CA TRP A 413 -0.58 35.78 -19.54
C TRP A 413 -1.19 37.15 -19.27
N GLY A 414 -2.52 37.26 -19.46
CA GLY A 414 -3.27 38.46 -19.15
C GLY A 414 -4.26 38.28 -18.00
N VAL A 415 -4.49 39.34 -17.23
CA VAL A 415 -5.61 39.42 -16.28
C VAL A 415 -6.75 40.19 -16.95
N PHE A 416 -7.97 39.66 -16.88
CA PHE A 416 -9.15 40.28 -17.42
C PHE A 416 -10.38 40.03 -16.53
N ARG A 417 -11.46 40.77 -16.74
CA ARG A 417 -12.72 40.59 -16.02
C ARG A 417 -13.86 40.28 -17.01
N PRO A 418 -14.34 39.03 -17.01
CA PRO A 418 -15.52 38.71 -17.80
C PRO A 418 -16.73 39.55 -17.37
N TYR A 419 -17.48 40.07 -18.32
CA TYR A 419 -18.65 40.95 -18.09
C TYR A 419 -19.70 40.36 -17.15
N ARG A 420 -19.76 39.04 -16.99
CA ARG A 420 -20.78 38.36 -16.19
C ARG A 420 -20.42 38.21 -14.71
N THR A 421 -19.16 38.15 -14.37
CA THR A 421 -18.71 37.88 -12.99
C THR A 421 -18.11 39.08 -12.30
N GLY A 422 -17.47 39.98 -13.05
CA GLY A 422 -16.72 41.12 -12.49
C GLY A 422 -15.48 40.73 -11.67
N GLU A 423 -15.18 39.42 -11.59
CA GLU A 423 -14.03 38.83 -10.91
C GLU A 423 -12.82 38.78 -11.86
N GLU A 424 -11.62 38.76 -11.29
CA GLU A 424 -10.39 38.61 -12.07
C GLU A 424 -10.21 37.17 -12.54
N HIS A 425 -9.99 36.99 -13.83
CA HIS A 425 -9.65 35.76 -14.51
C HIS A 425 -8.31 35.89 -15.24
N LEU A 426 -7.69 34.77 -15.58
CA LEU A 426 -6.45 34.72 -16.33
C LEU A 426 -6.69 34.16 -17.72
N ILE A 427 -6.02 34.72 -18.72
CA ILE A 427 -6.03 34.20 -20.08
C ILE A 427 -4.59 33.98 -20.58
N LEU A 428 -4.34 32.80 -21.17
CA LEU A 428 -3.11 32.54 -21.91
C LEU A 428 -3.17 33.28 -23.24
N LEU A 429 -2.25 34.19 -23.48
CA LEU A 429 -2.21 35.03 -24.67
C LEU A 429 -1.28 34.50 -25.76
N ASP A 430 -0.16 33.93 -25.35
CA ASP A 430 0.83 33.31 -26.26
C ASP A 430 1.72 32.33 -25.51
N ALA A 431 2.32 31.37 -26.26
CA ALA A 431 3.34 30.49 -25.73
C ALA A 431 4.36 30.09 -26.82
N LYS A 432 5.63 30.17 -26.47
CA LYS A 432 6.74 29.78 -27.35
C LYS A 432 7.69 28.83 -26.64
N LYS A 433 8.11 27.77 -27.34
CA LYS A 433 9.10 26.82 -26.84
C LYS A 433 10.13 26.51 -27.93
N GLY A 434 11.41 26.52 -27.56
CA GLY A 434 12.49 26.23 -28.48
C GLY A 434 13.84 25.99 -27.83
N ARG A 435 14.76 25.44 -28.60
CA ARG A 435 16.16 25.28 -28.20
C ARG A 435 16.99 26.42 -28.80
N TRP A 436 17.09 27.51 -28.04
CA TRP A 436 17.76 28.73 -28.46
C TRP A 436 19.11 28.89 -27.78
N ASN A 437 20.10 29.39 -28.51
CA ASN A 437 21.30 29.91 -27.85
C ASN A 437 21.00 31.29 -27.23
N PHE A 438 21.91 31.78 -26.40
CA PHE A 438 21.68 33.03 -25.68
C PHE A 438 21.38 34.25 -26.57
N PRO A 439 22.12 34.53 -27.68
CA PRO A 439 21.78 35.62 -28.59
C PRO A 439 20.38 35.48 -29.22
N GLU A 440 19.98 34.24 -29.59
CA GLU A 440 18.64 33.97 -30.15
C GLU A 440 17.56 34.21 -29.11
N LEU A 441 17.75 33.65 -27.89
CA LEU A 441 16.82 33.84 -26.78
C LEU A 441 16.65 35.33 -26.42
N LYS A 442 17.76 36.10 -26.40
CA LYS A 442 17.72 37.55 -26.18
C LYS A 442 16.90 38.27 -27.23
N THR A 443 17.07 37.91 -28.51
CA THR A 443 16.31 38.51 -29.61
C THR A 443 14.83 38.19 -29.49
N ILE A 444 14.48 36.91 -29.26
CA ILE A 444 13.10 36.48 -29.09
C ILE A 444 12.46 37.17 -27.89
N ALA A 445 13.13 37.22 -26.73
CA ALA A 445 12.61 37.89 -25.55
C ALA A 445 12.32 39.38 -25.79
N LYS A 446 13.14 40.03 -26.61
CA LYS A 446 12.92 41.44 -26.97
C LYS A 446 11.73 41.58 -27.93
N GLU A 447 11.63 40.75 -28.96
CA GLU A 447 10.52 40.76 -29.91
C GLU A 447 9.18 40.46 -29.20
N GLU A 448 9.14 39.50 -28.28
CA GLU A 448 7.96 39.20 -27.47
C GLU A 448 7.55 40.33 -26.56
N PHE A 449 8.55 41.02 -25.95
CA PHE A 449 8.28 42.21 -25.15
C PHE A 449 7.70 43.34 -25.99
N GLU A 450 8.29 43.62 -27.16
CA GLU A 450 7.83 44.70 -28.09
C GLU A 450 6.41 44.41 -28.63
N TYR A 451 6.04 43.13 -28.77
CA TYR A 451 4.72 42.73 -29.28
C TYR A 451 3.61 42.85 -28.22
N TRP A 452 3.88 42.33 -26.99
CA TRP A 452 2.88 42.25 -25.94
C TRP A 452 2.87 43.41 -24.95
N ASP A 453 3.95 44.19 -24.90
CA ASP A 453 4.18 45.32 -23.95
C ASP A 453 3.80 44.97 -22.49
N PRO A 454 4.35 43.85 -21.93
CA PRO A 454 3.96 43.35 -20.62
C PRO A 454 4.44 44.30 -19.50
N GLU A 455 3.64 44.43 -18.44
CA GLU A 455 4.04 45.16 -17.24
C GLU A 455 5.14 44.45 -16.46
N LEU A 456 5.35 43.12 -16.73
CA LEU A 456 6.39 42.36 -16.04
C LEU A 456 6.94 41.21 -16.90
N MET A 457 8.26 41.17 -17.03
CA MET A 457 9.02 39.99 -17.47
C MET A 457 9.49 39.22 -16.24
N LEU A 458 8.95 38.03 -16.01
CA LEU A 458 9.30 37.14 -14.89
C LEU A 458 10.26 36.06 -15.37
N ILE A 459 11.51 36.08 -14.93
CA ILE A 459 12.57 35.19 -15.41
C ILE A 459 13.05 34.29 -14.26
N GLU A 460 13.13 32.95 -14.47
CA GLU A 460 13.63 32.07 -13.45
C GLU A 460 15.11 32.36 -13.12
N ALA A 461 15.44 32.48 -11.83
CA ALA A 461 16.79 32.78 -11.35
C ALA A 461 17.75 31.57 -11.37
N LYS A 462 17.75 30.80 -12.45
CA LYS A 462 18.82 29.83 -12.77
C LYS A 462 19.96 30.57 -13.49
N ALA A 463 21.13 29.91 -13.63
CA ALA A 463 22.31 30.52 -14.27
C ALA A 463 22.02 31.14 -15.65
N SER A 464 21.17 30.49 -16.44
CA SER A 464 20.71 30.96 -17.76
C SER A 464 19.80 32.17 -17.66
N GLY A 465 18.80 32.12 -16.80
CA GLY A 465 17.85 33.19 -16.63
C GLY A 465 18.45 34.44 -16.00
N GLN A 466 19.43 34.30 -15.11
CA GLN A 466 20.10 35.48 -14.53
C GLN A 466 20.77 36.32 -15.60
N SER A 467 21.46 35.71 -16.55
CA SER A 467 22.10 36.46 -17.66
C SER A 467 21.08 37.15 -18.57
N LEU A 468 19.96 36.49 -18.87
CA LEU A 468 18.87 37.11 -19.64
C LEU A 468 18.25 38.30 -18.86
N ALA A 469 17.99 38.11 -17.57
CA ALA A 469 17.42 39.13 -16.72
C ALA A 469 18.32 40.39 -16.66
N ASP A 470 19.63 40.21 -16.54
CA ASP A 470 20.57 41.30 -16.48
C ASP A 470 20.64 42.06 -17.82
N GLU A 471 20.63 41.36 -18.96
CA GLU A 471 20.57 41.99 -20.28
C GLU A 471 19.27 42.75 -20.53
N MET A 472 18.12 42.19 -20.13
CA MET A 472 16.83 42.90 -20.29
C MET A 472 16.74 44.13 -19.38
N ARG A 473 17.31 44.08 -18.18
CA ARG A 473 17.42 45.25 -17.29
C ARG A 473 18.29 46.35 -17.88
N LEU A 474 19.38 46.02 -18.58
CA LEU A 474 20.21 47.00 -19.29
C LEU A 474 19.45 47.73 -20.40
N LEU A 475 18.39 47.09 -20.93
CA LEU A 475 17.46 47.71 -21.88
C LEU A 475 16.34 48.53 -21.19
N ASN A 476 16.39 48.70 -19.86
CA ASN A 476 15.37 49.32 -19.03
C ASN A 476 13.99 48.62 -19.09
N LEU A 477 13.93 47.31 -19.34
CA LEU A 477 12.69 46.56 -19.34
C LEU A 477 12.27 46.15 -17.90
N PRO A 478 10.97 45.98 -17.63
CA PRO A 478 10.44 45.64 -16.30
C PRO A 478 10.67 44.17 -15.92
N VAL A 479 11.88 43.86 -15.45
CA VAL A 479 12.30 42.47 -15.16
C VAL A 479 12.31 42.19 -13.68
N ALA A 480 11.59 41.11 -13.28
CA ALA A 480 11.74 40.46 -11.98
C ALA A 480 12.32 39.05 -12.15
N THR A 481 13.10 38.61 -11.18
CA THR A 481 13.61 37.23 -11.13
C THR A 481 12.78 36.41 -10.17
N PHE A 482 12.39 35.22 -10.61
CA PHE A 482 11.72 34.24 -9.79
C PHE A 482 12.73 33.22 -9.23
N SER A 483 12.79 33.14 -7.91
CA SER A 483 13.58 32.11 -7.23
C SER A 483 12.62 31.19 -6.47
N PRO A 484 12.48 29.91 -6.83
CA PRO A 484 11.72 28.98 -6.02
C PRO A 484 12.36 28.92 -4.63
N GLY A 485 11.65 29.41 -3.61
CA GLY A 485 12.15 29.74 -2.29
C GLY A 485 13.02 28.66 -1.66
N ARG A 486 14.25 29.02 -1.28
CA ARG A 486 15.13 28.22 -0.42
C ARG A 486 14.62 28.27 1.03
N ARG A 487 13.61 27.49 1.39
CA ARG A 487 13.41 27.12 2.80
C ARG A 487 14.47 26.09 3.18
N ARG A 488 14.94 26.10 4.44
CA ARG A 488 15.85 25.09 5.00
C ARG A 488 15.26 23.69 4.75
N GLY A 489 15.73 22.99 3.69
CA GLY A 489 15.26 21.65 3.36
C GLY A 489 15.00 21.37 1.87
N GLY A 490 15.14 22.31 0.96
CA GLY A 490 14.92 22.14 -0.49
C GLY A 490 14.03 23.25 -1.06
N GLY A 491 14.22 23.61 -2.34
CA GLY A 491 13.32 24.52 -3.05
C GLY A 491 11.94 23.87 -3.27
N LEU A 492 10.90 24.66 -3.53
CA LEU A 492 9.61 24.16 -4.02
C LEU A 492 9.86 23.41 -5.34
N ASP A 493 9.64 22.11 -5.35
CA ASP A 493 9.74 21.33 -6.57
C ASP A 493 8.60 21.69 -7.55
N LYS A 494 8.71 21.23 -8.78
CA LYS A 494 7.74 21.49 -9.85
C LYS A 494 6.32 21.06 -9.46
N THR A 495 6.20 19.92 -8.80
CA THR A 495 4.92 19.36 -8.34
C THR A 495 4.27 20.21 -7.26
N ALA A 496 5.06 20.70 -6.30
CA ALA A 496 4.56 21.62 -5.27
C ALA A 496 4.10 22.96 -5.86
N ARG A 497 4.80 23.49 -6.88
CA ARG A 497 4.38 24.69 -7.60
C ARG A 497 3.04 24.47 -8.33
N MET A 498 2.90 23.34 -9.01
CA MET A 498 1.65 22.98 -9.68
C MET A 498 0.49 22.84 -8.68
N HIS A 499 0.70 22.26 -7.50
CA HIS A 499 -0.32 22.19 -6.45
C HIS A 499 -0.79 23.57 -5.95
N ILE A 500 0.11 24.56 -5.95
CA ILE A 500 -0.25 25.93 -5.55
C ILE A 500 -1.19 26.58 -6.58
N VAL A 501 -1.00 26.29 -7.87
CA VAL A 501 -1.77 26.93 -8.95
C VAL A 501 -2.95 26.11 -9.43
N SER A 502 -2.99 24.79 -9.21
CA SER A 502 -4.11 23.94 -9.66
C SER A 502 -5.49 24.39 -9.17
N PRO A 503 -5.67 24.97 -7.96
CA PRO A 503 -6.98 25.49 -7.55
C PRO A 503 -7.50 26.65 -8.42
N ILE A 504 -6.62 27.41 -9.08
CA ILE A 504 -7.02 28.50 -10.01
C ILE A 504 -7.72 27.88 -11.24
N PHE A 505 -7.21 26.74 -11.72
CA PHE A 505 -7.81 26.00 -12.81
C PHE A 505 -9.13 25.33 -12.38
N GLU A 506 -9.12 24.69 -11.22
CA GLU A 506 -10.33 24.01 -10.68
C GLU A 506 -11.48 24.99 -10.47
N SER A 507 -11.19 26.26 -10.10
CA SER A 507 -12.21 27.31 -9.99
C SER A 507 -12.70 27.85 -11.35
N GLY A 508 -12.15 27.37 -12.49
CA GLY A 508 -12.54 27.81 -13.84
C GLY A 508 -12.11 29.24 -14.17
N LYS A 509 -11.06 29.75 -13.50
CA LYS A 509 -10.57 31.12 -13.71
C LYS A 509 -9.44 31.22 -14.75
N VAL A 510 -9.05 30.11 -15.40
CA VAL A 510 -7.99 30.08 -16.43
C VAL A 510 -8.60 29.83 -17.80
N TRP A 511 -8.30 30.73 -18.73
CA TRP A 511 -8.85 30.74 -20.08
C TRP A 511 -7.74 30.62 -21.14
N TYR A 512 -8.13 30.21 -22.35
CA TYR A 512 -7.26 30.15 -23.52
C TYR A 512 -8.04 30.56 -24.79
N PRO A 513 -7.38 31.16 -25.81
CA PRO A 513 -8.04 31.53 -27.06
C PRO A 513 -8.37 30.30 -27.91
N SER A 514 -9.58 30.27 -28.47
CA SER A 514 -10.06 29.18 -29.32
C SER A 514 -9.27 29.08 -30.62
N GLY A 515 -8.95 27.86 -31.04
CA GLY A 515 -8.30 27.59 -32.33
C GLY A 515 -6.80 27.89 -32.40
N GLU A 516 -6.18 28.36 -31.32
CA GLU A 516 -4.75 28.67 -31.29
C GLU A 516 -3.91 27.44 -30.97
N LYS A 517 -2.99 27.11 -31.87
CA LYS A 517 -2.14 25.92 -31.75
C LYS A 517 -1.25 25.91 -30.50
N PHE A 518 -0.70 27.05 -30.13
CA PHE A 518 0.13 27.16 -28.93
C PHE A 518 -0.67 26.83 -27.64
N ALA A 519 -1.95 27.18 -27.60
CA ALA A 519 -2.81 26.89 -26.47
C ALA A 519 -2.99 25.36 -26.31
N ASP A 520 -3.23 24.65 -27.41
CA ASP A 520 -3.31 23.18 -27.39
C ASP A 520 -2.02 22.53 -26.91
N GLU A 521 -0.85 23.05 -27.34
CA GLU A 521 0.46 22.55 -26.90
C GLU A 521 0.68 22.73 -25.38
N VAL A 522 0.32 23.89 -24.82
CA VAL A 522 0.40 24.17 -23.38
C VAL A 522 -0.56 23.29 -22.60
N ILE A 523 -1.82 23.21 -23.04
CA ILE A 523 -2.86 22.40 -22.36
C ILE A 523 -2.46 20.92 -22.34
N GLU A 524 -1.92 20.37 -23.45
CA GLU A 524 -1.48 18.99 -23.53
C GLU A 524 -0.33 18.69 -22.56
N GLU A 525 0.68 19.57 -22.51
CA GLU A 525 1.82 19.42 -21.60
C GLU A 525 1.39 19.52 -20.14
N VAL A 526 0.54 20.50 -19.80
CA VAL A 526 0.02 20.71 -18.46
C VAL A 526 -0.89 19.54 -18.02
N ALA A 527 -1.75 19.04 -18.89
CA ALA A 527 -2.62 17.89 -18.61
C ALA A 527 -1.86 16.58 -18.48
N SER A 528 -0.66 16.47 -19.08
CA SER A 528 0.20 15.29 -18.94
C SER A 528 1.14 15.35 -17.72
N PHE A 529 1.29 16.51 -17.08
CA PHE A 529 2.15 16.70 -15.90
C PHE A 529 1.58 15.94 -14.67
N PRO A 530 2.40 15.26 -13.84
CA PRO A 530 3.87 15.18 -13.84
C PRO A 530 4.44 14.05 -14.72
N ASN A 531 3.66 13.38 -15.54
CA ASN A 531 4.00 12.14 -16.24
C ASN A 531 4.36 12.36 -17.72
N GLY A 532 4.31 13.61 -18.21
CA GLY A 532 4.67 13.99 -19.57
C GLY A 532 6.18 13.89 -19.83
N ASP A 533 6.56 13.84 -21.12
CA ASP A 533 7.97 13.82 -21.57
C ASP A 533 8.64 15.17 -21.41
N HIS A 534 7.86 16.26 -21.37
CA HIS A 534 8.28 17.65 -21.23
C HIS A 534 7.46 18.36 -20.16
N ASP A 535 8.07 19.34 -19.48
CA ASP A 535 7.45 20.15 -18.43
C ASP A 535 7.88 21.63 -18.45
N ASP A 536 8.46 22.08 -19.57
CA ASP A 536 9.00 23.42 -19.74
C ASP A 536 7.90 24.49 -19.71
N PHE A 537 6.76 24.25 -20.37
CA PHE A 537 5.59 25.12 -20.27
C PHE A 537 4.98 25.10 -18.87
N CYS A 538 4.99 23.94 -18.19
CA CYS A 538 4.52 23.85 -16.81
C CYS A 538 5.34 24.73 -15.88
N ASP A 539 6.67 24.78 -16.05
CA ASP A 539 7.56 25.61 -15.25
C ASP A 539 7.29 27.10 -15.50
N SER A 540 7.25 27.51 -16.75
CA SER A 540 6.94 28.91 -17.14
C SER A 540 5.55 29.33 -16.63
N MET A 541 4.52 28.54 -16.86
CA MET A 541 3.15 28.81 -16.43
C MET A 541 3.04 28.94 -14.91
N THR A 542 3.60 27.97 -14.15
CA THR A 542 3.47 27.99 -12.69
C THR A 542 4.10 29.23 -12.07
N MET A 543 5.19 29.76 -12.63
CA MET A 543 5.81 31.00 -12.18
C MET A 543 4.87 32.19 -12.38
N ALA A 544 4.23 32.33 -13.55
CA ALA A 544 3.28 33.37 -13.85
C ALA A 544 2.07 33.34 -12.91
N LEU A 545 1.43 32.16 -12.79
CA LEU A 545 0.22 32.01 -11.99
C LEU A 545 0.48 32.20 -10.49
N MET A 546 1.61 31.72 -9.99
CA MET A 546 2.03 32.00 -8.61
C MET A 546 2.25 33.49 -8.37
N ARG A 547 2.81 34.23 -9.35
CA ARG A 547 3.01 35.67 -9.27
C ARG A 547 1.68 36.43 -9.23
N PHE A 548 0.71 36.02 -10.05
CA PHE A 548 -0.64 36.59 -10.01
C PHE A 548 -1.32 36.37 -8.66
N ARG A 549 -1.22 35.13 -8.11
CA ARG A 549 -1.79 34.83 -6.79
C ARG A 549 -1.13 35.62 -5.67
N GLN A 550 0.20 35.68 -5.64
CA GLN A 550 0.97 36.48 -4.65
C GLN A 550 0.71 38.00 -4.76
N GLY A 551 0.45 38.48 -5.95
CA GLY A 551 0.12 39.88 -6.22
C GLY A 551 -1.32 40.28 -5.92
N GLY A 552 -2.18 39.33 -5.56
CA GLY A 552 -3.60 39.56 -5.29
C GLY A 552 -4.44 39.81 -6.55
N PHE A 553 -3.90 39.53 -7.76
CA PHE A 553 -4.61 39.66 -9.03
C PHE A 553 -5.66 38.57 -9.29
N VAL A 554 -5.56 37.44 -8.60
CA VAL A 554 -6.53 36.35 -8.70
C VAL A 554 -6.83 35.82 -7.30
N ARG A 555 -8.11 35.81 -6.95
CA ARG A 555 -8.63 35.34 -5.67
C ARG A 555 -9.41 34.03 -5.86
N LEU A 556 -9.30 33.12 -4.89
CA LEU A 556 -10.10 31.91 -4.85
C LEU A 556 -11.29 32.11 -3.90
N ASP A 557 -12.42 31.49 -4.20
CA ASP A 557 -13.61 31.54 -3.38
C ASP A 557 -13.31 30.99 -1.96
N GLY A 558 -13.54 31.82 -0.93
CA GLY A 558 -13.29 31.47 0.48
C GLY A 558 -11.94 31.94 1.04
N GLU A 559 -11.10 32.62 0.30
CA GLU A 559 -9.92 33.29 0.84
C GLU A 559 -10.33 34.66 1.45
N GLU A 560 -10.53 34.71 2.78
CA GLU A 560 -10.64 35.97 3.51
C GLU A 560 -9.23 36.58 3.63
N PHE A 561 -8.96 37.64 2.89
CA PHE A 561 -7.78 38.48 3.13
C PHE A 561 -8.15 39.64 4.05
N GLU A 562 -7.33 39.88 5.08
CA GLU A 562 -7.38 41.13 5.81
C GLU A 562 -7.18 42.28 4.80
N ASP A 563 -8.07 43.26 4.85
CA ASP A 563 -8.30 44.36 3.87
C ASP A 563 -7.18 45.41 3.81
N ASP A 564 -5.89 45.04 3.92
CA ASP A 564 -4.80 46.05 4.04
C ASP A 564 -3.82 46.13 2.84
N TYR A 565 -4.08 45.47 1.69
CA TYR A 565 -3.21 45.60 0.55
C TYR A 565 -3.95 46.03 -0.74
N VAL A 566 -4.18 47.33 -0.90
CA VAL A 566 -4.48 47.89 -2.20
C VAL A 566 -3.16 48.03 -2.96
N PRO A 567 -2.96 47.32 -4.11
CA PRO A 567 -1.77 47.49 -4.93
C PRO A 567 -1.76 48.94 -5.48
N ARG A 568 -1.00 49.82 -4.87
CA ARG A 568 -0.72 51.11 -5.48
C ARG A 568 0.15 50.86 -6.71
N LYS A 569 -0.32 51.31 -7.90
CA LYS A 569 0.55 51.51 -9.07
C LYS A 569 1.83 52.21 -8.58
N ARG A 570 2.95 51.48 -8.50
CA ARG A 570 4.24 52.12 -8.28
C ARG A 570 4.68 52.69 -9.61
N GLU A 571 4.55 53.97 -9.76
CA GLU A 571 5.31 54.74 -10.74
C GLU A 571 6.78 54.52 -10.37
N TYR A 572 7.50 53.79 -11.19
CA TYR A 572 8.95 53.69 -11.10
C TYR A 572 9.55 54.89 -11.86
N TYR A 573 10.18 55.78 -11.11
CA TYR A 573 11.16 56.74 -11.65
C TYR A 573 12.49 56.03 -11.84
#